data_51790c624f095a83fe2aec358a96aaf1
#
_entry.id   51790c624f095a83fe2aec358a96aaf1
#
_cell.length_a   1.000
_cell.length_b   1.000
_cell.length_c   1.000
_cell.angle_alpha   90.00
_cell.angle_beta   90.00
_cell.angle_gamma   90.00
#
_symmetry.space_group_name_H-M   'P 1'
#
loop_
_entity.id
_entity.type
_entity.pdbx_description
1 polymer ?
#
loop_
_entity_poly.entity_id
_entity_poly.type
_entity_poly.pdbx_seq_one_letter_code
_entity_poly.pdbx_strand_id
1 'polypeptide(L)'
;MNGIFDKAAAEQLKQRMEKLTPETPRLWGKMNAAQMLAHCSAAMEVSLGDKMMRQVLIGKLIGKRVMKRMLSGEPMGKNLPTDKAYVVRDDRDLDLERGRLAGYIDRFQAGGSEGCTKGPHSFFGKMTPEE
;
A
#
# COMPACT_ATOMS: atom_id res chain seq x y z
N MET A 1 8.10 -9.20 12.28
CA MET A 1 7.08 -9.10 11.21
C MET A 1 7.77 -9.36 9.88
N ASN A 2 7.26 -10.27 9.09
CA ASN A 2 7.80 -10.51 7.76
C ASN A 2 7.33 -9.39 6.83
N GLY A 3 8.26 -8.62 6.29
CA GLY A 3 7.97 -7.53 5.37
C GLY A 3 7.84 -8.03 3.92
N ILE A 4 7.48 -7.11 3.02
CA ILE A 4 7.31 -7.40 1.57
C ILE A 4 8.61 -7.90 0.91
N PHE A 5 9.76 -7.64 1.51
CA PHE A 5 11.05 -8.16 1.03
C PHE A 5 11.25 -9.66 1.33
N ASP A 6 10.47 -10.23 2.26
CA ASP A 6 10.45 -11.66 2.53
C ASP A 6 9.70 -12.38 1.39
N LYS A 7 10.39 -13.29 0.71
CA LYS A 7 9.84 -13.98 -0.46
C LYS A 7 8.59 -14.81 -0.09
N ALA A 8 8.60 -15.48 1.05
CA ALA A 8 7.46 -16.30 1.48
C ALA A 8 6.26 -15.43 1.81
N ALA A 9 6.46 -14.28 2.47
CA ALA A 9 5.39 -13.33 2.76
C ALA A 9 4.79 -12.73 1.47
N ALA A 10 5.63 -12.37 0.50
CA ALA A 10 5.17 -11.86 -0.79
C ALA A 10 4.35 -12.90 -1.57
N GLU A 11 4.81 -14.16 -1.60
CA GLU A 11 4.07 -15.26 -2.25
C GLU A 11 2.73 -15.54 -1.56
N GLN A 12 2.67 -15.56 -0.24
CA GLN A 12 1.42 -15.70 0.51
C GLN A 12 0.45 -14.56 0.21
N LEU A 13 0.94 -13.33 0.10
CA LEU A 13 0.11 -12.18 -0.27
C LEU A 13 -0.48 -12.34 -1.67
N LYS A 14 0.33 -12.73 -2.65
CA LYS A 14 -0.14 -12.99 -4.03
C LYS A 14 -1.18 -14.12 -4.06
N GLN A 15 -0.96 -15.22 -3.36
CA GLN A 15 -1.92 -16.33 -3.26
C GLN A 15 -3.25 -15.90 -2.62
N ARG A 16 -3.22 -15.00 -1.64
CA ARG A 16 -4.45 -14.42 -1.07
C ARG A 16 -5.19 -13.54 -2.09
N MET A 17 -4.45 -12.78 -2.88
CA MET A 17 -5.04 -11.93 -3.93
C MET A 17 -5.75 -12.78 -5.01
N GLU A 18 -5.22 -13.97 -5.33
CA GLU A 18 -5.85 -14.89 -6.29
C GLU A 18 -7.25 -15.39 -5.85
N LYS A 19 -7.52 -15.38 -4.54
CA LYS A 19 -8.82 -15.79 -3.99
C LYS A 19 -9.90 -14.70 -4.09
N LEU A 20 -9.53 -13.48 -4.43
CA LEU A 20 -10.50 -12.39 -4.59
C LEU A 20 -11.36 -12.59 -5.84
N THR A 21 -12.64 -12.31 -5.70
CA THR A 21 -13.62 -12.26 -6.80
C THR A 21 -14.31 -10.90 -6.78
N PRO A 22 -15.02 -10.51 -7.88
CA PRO A 22 -15.81 -9.28 -7.89
C PRO A 22 -16.87 -9.22 -6.78
N GLU A 23 -17.35 -10.38 -6.33
CA GLU A 23 -18.36 -10.54 -5.30
C GLU A 23 -17.78 -10.61 -3.88
N THR A 24 -16.46 -10.64 -3.72
CA THR A 24 -15.83 -10.67 -2.39
C THR A 24 -16.29 -9.46 -1.57
N PRO A 25 -16.97 -9.67 -0.43
CA PRO A 25 -17.52 -8.58 0.36
C PRO A 25 -16.39 -7.81 1.07
N ARG A 26 -16.52 -6.49 1.12
CA ARG A 26 -15.67 -5.67 1.98
C ARG A 26 -16.08 -5.82 3.44
N LEU A 27 -15.12 -5.83 4.34
CA LEU A 27 -15.37 -5.85 5.79
C LEU A 27 -15.68 -4.46 6.33
N TRP A 28 -15.13 -3.41 5.72
CA TRP A 28 -15.42 -1.99 6.01
C TRP A 28 -15.03 -1.13 4.79
N GLY A 29 -15.28 0.17 4.90
CA GLY A 29 -14.90 1.13 3.86
C GLY A 29 -15.87 1.17 2.69
N LYS A 30 -15.48 1.84 1.62
CA LYS A 30 -16.32 2.08 0.43
C LYS A 30 -15.81 1.37 -0.84
N MET A 31 -14.52 1.03 -0.90
CA MET A 31 -13.92 0.38 -2.06
C MET A 31 -14.31 -1.08 -2.16
N ASN A 32 -14.62 -1.55 -3.37
CA ASN A 32 -14.74 -2.97 -3.67
C ASN A 32 -13.35 -3.62 -3.82
N ALA A 33 -13.30 -4.93 -4.09
CA ALA A 33 -12.03 -5.66 -4.19
C ALA A 33 -11.09 -5.08 -5.26
N ALA A 34 -11.59 -4.80 -6.45
CA ALA A 34 -10.79 -4.24 -7.55
C ALA A 34 -10.26 -2.83 -7.22
N GLN A 35 -11.10 -1.99 -6.64
CA GLN A 35 -10.71 -0.65 -6.19
C GLN A 35 -9.67 -0.70 -5.06
N MET A 36 -9.79 -1.65 -4.15
CA MET A 36 -8.80 -1.88 -3.09
C MET A 36 -7.44 -2.28 -3.65
N LEU A 37 -7.41 -3.17 -4.65
CA LEU A 37 -6.16 -3.54 -5.33
C LEU A 37 -5.52 -2.35 -6.05
N ALA A 38 -6.32 -1.51 -6.72
CA ALA A 38 -5.84 -0.28 -7.35
C ALA A 38 -5.33 0.74 -6.32
N HIS A 39 -5.99 0.86 -5.18
CA HIS A 39 -5.53 1.68 -4.05
C HIS A 39 -4.17 1.23 -3.52
N CYS A 40 -3.98 -0.06 -3.32
CA CYS A 40 -2.69 -0.63 -2.92
C CYS A 40 -1.61 -0.38 -3.97
N SER A 41 -1.93 -0.54 -5.25
CA SER A 41 -0.99 -0.26 -6.35
C SER A 41 -0.55 1.21 -6.37
N ALA A 42 -1.46 2.15 -6.11
CA ALA A 42 -1.13 3.57 -6.03
C ALA A 42 -0.14 3.87 -4.89
N ALA A 43 -0.26 3.20 -3.76
CA ALA A 43 0.71 3.31 -2.68
C ALA A 43 2.07 2.70 -3.06
N MET A 44 2.07 1.56 -3.77
CA MET A 44 3.30 0.93 -4.26
C MET A 44 4.05 1.82 -5.27
N GLU A 45 3.34 2.53 -6.15
CA GLU A 45 3.94 3.48 -7.10
C GLU A 45 4.76 4.56 -6.39
N VAL A 46 4.24 5.08 -5.30
CA VAL A 46 4.95 6.08 -4.48
C VAL A 46 6.16 5.43 -3.80
N SER A 47 5.99 4.25 -3.22
CA SER A 47 7.07 3.54 -2.52
C SER A 47 8.23 3.14 -3.44
N LEU A 48 7.94 2.87 -4.72
CA LEU A 48 8.96 2.55 -5.74
C LEU A 48 9.51 3.79 -6.45
N GLY A 49 9.00 4.99 -6.17
CA GLY A 49 9.46 6.23 -6.78
C GLY A 49 8.87 6.53 -8.15
N ASP A 50 7.91 5.75 -8.64
CA ASP A 50 7.20 6.00 -9.91
C ASP A 50 6.34 7.26 -9.82
N LYS A 51 5.93 7.62 -8.61
CA LYS A 51 5.18 8.83 -8.30
C LYS A 51 5.74 9.50 -7.06
N MET A 52 6.00 10.80 -7.15
CA MET A 52 6.49 11.59 -6.01
C MET A 52 5.34 12.29 -5.30
N MET A 53 5.40 12.30 -3.96
CA MET A 53 4.43 12.98 -3.10
C MET A 53 5.11 14.02 -2.23
N ARG A 54 4.35 15.06 -1.85
CA ARG A 54 4.78 16.03 -0.83
C ARG A 54 4.08 15.72 0.49
N GLN A 55 4.81 15.84 1.59
CA GLN A 55 4.23 15.64 2.90
C GLN A 55 3.22 16.73 3.22
N VAL A 56 1.99 16.33 3.59
CA VAL A 56 0.95 17.24 4.04
C VAL A 56 1.29 17.84 5.42
N LEU A 57 0.79 19.04 5.69
CA LEU A 57 1.14 19.78 6.90
C LEU A 57 0.83 19.02 8.18
N ILE A 58 -0.35 18.39 8.28
CA ILE A 58 -0.72 17.60 9.45
C ILE A 58 0.20 16.37 9.64
N GLY A 59 0.66 15.79 8.55
CA GLY A 59 1.64 14.70 8.59
C GLY A 59 2.98 15.13 9.18
N LYS A 60 3.40 16.38 8.96
CA LYS A 60 4.61 16.93 9.56
C LYS A 60 4.50 17.01 11.09
N LEU A 61 3.28 17.25 11.62
CA LEU A 61 3.05 17.39 13.04
C LEU A 61 2.92 16.05 13.76
N ILE A 62 2.16 15.10 13.21
CA ILE A 62 1.81 13.85 13.90
C ILE A 62 2.22 12.58 13.15
N GLY A 63 2.72 12.69 11.91
CA GLY A 63 3.00 11.53 11.04
C GLY A 63 3.91 10.49 11.69
N LYS A 64 5.01 10.91 12.29
CA LYS A 64 5.96 9.99 12.95
C LYS A 64 5.34 9.26 14.16
N ARG A 65 4.47 9.92 14.92
CA ARG A 65 3.75 9.29 16.04
C ARG A 65 2.78 8.22 15.53
N VAL A 66 2.02 8.53 14.49
CA VAL A 66 1.08 7.58 13.88
C VAL A 66 1.82 6.41 13.27
N MET A 67 2.91 6.65 12.56
CA MET A 67 3.76 5.59 11.98
C MET A 67 4.29 4.65 13.05
N LYS A 68 4.82 5.18 14.15
CA LYS A 68 5.31 4.37 15.28
C LYS A 68 4.21 3.44 15.84
N ARG A 69 2.99 3.94 15.95
CA ARG A 69 1.84 3.14 16.38
C ARG A 69 1.51 2.03 15.37
N MET A 70 1.50 2.35 14.06
CA MET A 70 1.26 1.36 13.02
C MET A 70 2.29 0.23 13.02
N LEU A 71 3.56 0.56 13.27
CA LEU A 71 4.65 -0.42 13.32
C LEU A 71 4.71 -1.21 14.64
N SER A 72 3.93 -0.83 15.65
CA SER A 72 3.90 -1.53 16.95
C SER A 72 3.21 -2.90 16.91
N GLY A 73 2.57 -3.25 15.78
CA GLY A 73 1.79 -4.50 15.62
C GLY A 73 0.35 -4.39 16.13
N GLU A 74 -0.07 -3.23 16.62
CA GLU A 74 -1.47 -3.00 16.97
C GLU A 74 -2.35 -2.99 15.69
N PRO A 75 -3.59 -3.53 15.76
CA PRO A 75 -4.50 -3.47 14.63
C PRO A 75 -4.78 -2.02 14.23
N MET A 76 -4.74 -1.77 12.93
CA MET A 76 -5.12 -0.46 12.39
C MET A 76 -6.63 -0.21 12.60
N GLY A 77 -6.97 1.03 12.88
CA GLY A 77 -8.38 1.46 12.92
C GLY A 77 -9.07 1.25 11.57
N LYS A 78 -10.38 1.02 11.61
CA LYS A 78 -11.22 0.93 10.42
C LYS A 78 -11.57 2.33 9.90
N ASN A 79 -11.80 2.42 8.57
CA ASN A 79 -12.24 3.66 7.91
C ASN A 79 -11.30 4.86 8.14
N LEU A 80 -9.99 4.60 8.24
CA LEU A 80 -9.00 5.68 8.35
C LEU A 80 -8.99 6.51 7.06
N PRO A 81 -8.82 7.84 7.18
CA PRO A 81 -8.65 8.68 6.01
C PRO A 81 -7.36 8.34 5.28
N THR A 82 -7.37 8.50 3.96
CA THR A 82 -6.19 8.36 3.11
C THR A 82 -5.99 9.59 2.25
N ASP A 83 -4.80 9.75 1.68
CA ASP A 83 -4.53 10.82 0.73
C ASP A 83 -5.44 10.70 -0.49
N LYS A 84 -5.89 11.83 -1.03
CA LYS A 84 -6.75 11.89 -2.21
C LYS A 84 -6.16 11.15 -3.42
N ALA A 85 -4.83 11.13 -3.53
CA ALA A 85 -4.13 10.42 -4.60
C ALA A 85 -4.32 8.89 -4.57
N TYR A 86 -4.69 8.34 -3.42
CA TYR A 86 -4.93 6.90 -3.24
C TYR A 86 -6.41 6.52 -3.28
N VAL A 87 -7.32 7.49 -3.35
CA VAL A 87 -8.76 7.23 -3.40
C VAL A 87 -9.16 6.75 -4.79
N VAL A 88 -9.75 5.57 -4.88
CA VAL A 88 -10.26 4.97 -6.12
C VAL A 88 -11.77 4.89 -6.04
N ARG A 89 -12.47 5.55 -6.98
CA ARG A 89 -13.95 5.63 -7.03
C ARG A 89 -14.55 5.13 -8.34
N ASP A 90 -13.74 5.08 -9.39
CA ASP A 90 -14.13 4.58 -10.71
C ASP A 90 -14.19 3.05 -10.73
N ASP A 91 -14.88 2.50 -11.69
CA ASP A 91 -14.94 1.06 -11.90
C ASP A 91 -13.56 0.54 -12.32
N ARG A 92 -13.19 -0.61 -11.76
CA ARG A 92 -11.93 -1.28 -12.03
C ARG A 92 -12.16 -2.74 -12.39
N ASP A 93 -11.31 -3.25 -13.27
CA ASP A 93 -11.26 -4.68 -13.60
C ASP A 93 -10.40 -5.42 -12.59
N LEU A 94 -10.98 -6.43 -11.94
CA LEU A 94 -10.31 -7.15 -10.85
C LEU A 94 -9.05 -7.88 -11.32
N ASP A 95 -9.11 -8.56 -12.47
CA ASP A 95 -7.99 -9.35 -12.98
C ASP A 95 -6.84 -8.44 -13.40
N LEU A 96 -7.15 -7.31 -14.01
CA LEU A 96 -6.17 -6.30 -14.40
C LEU A 96 -5.47 -5.71 -13.17
N GLU A 97 -6.23 -5.30 -12.17
CA GLU A 97 -5.68 -4.70 -10.94
C GLU A 97 -4.91 -5.73 -10.10
N ARG A 98 -5.34 -6.99 -10.10
CA ARG A 98 -4.60 -8.10 -9.46
C ARG A 98 -3.22 -8.29 -10.10
N GLY A 99 -3.16 -8.35 -11.43
CA GLY A 99 -1.90 -8.47 -12.17
C GLY A 99 -0.98 -7.28 -11.96
N ARG A 100 -1.54 -6.07 -11.93
CA ARG A 100 -0.80 -4.83 -11.67
C ARG A 100 -0.16 -4.83 -10.28
N LEU A 101 -0.92 -5.15 -9.23
CA LEU A 101 -0.39 -5.20 -7.86
C LEU A 101 0.64 -6.33 -7.70
N ALA A 102 0.40 -7.50 -8.27
CA ALA A 102 1.37 -8.59 -8.27
C ALA A 102 2.70 -8.16 -8.92
N GLY A 103 2.65 -7.42 -10.02
CA GLY A 103 3.83 -6.84 -10.67
C GLY A 103 4.62 -5.88 -9.78
N TYR A 104 3.93 -5.04 -9.00
CA TYR A 104 4.60 -4.18 -8.01
C TYR A 104 5.24 -4.99 -6.88
N ILE A 105 4.57 -6.03 -6.39
CA ILE A 105 5.14 -6.93 -5.37
C ILE A 105 6.43 -7.59 -5.91
N ASP A 106 6.42 -8.06 -7.15
CA ASP A 106 7.59 -8.65 -7.80
C ASP A 106 8.74 -7.64 -7.95
N ARG A 107 8.44 -6.38 -8.26
CA ARG A 107 9.44 -5.30 -8.30
C ARG A 107 10.08 -5.05 -6.93
N PHE A 108 9.31 -5.07 -5.85
CA PHE A 108 9.85 -4.97 -4.49
C PHE A 108 10.80 -6.13 -4.20
N GLN A 109 10.42 -7.36 -4.58
CA GLN A 109 11.27 -8.54 -4.40
C GLN A 109 12.58 -8.44 -5.20
N ALA A 110 12.51 -8.02 -6.46
CA ALA A 110 13.68 -7.91 -7.33
C ALA A 110 14.62 -6.76 -6.92
N GLY A 111 14.05 -5.62 -6.53
CA GLY A 111 14.81 -4.42 -6.19
C GLY A 111 15.31 -4.38 -4.75
N GLY A 112 14.66 -5.10 -3.85
CA GLY A 112 14.96 -5.03 -2.42
C GLY A 112 14.86 -3.60 -1.87
N SER A 113 15.51 -3.35 -0.75
CA SER A 113 15.53 -2.02 -0.11
C SER A 113 16.14 -0.93 -1.00
N GLU A 114 17.08 -1.28 -1.87
CA GLU A 114 17.72 -0.34 -2.80
C GLU A 114 16.76 0.17 -3.89
N GLY A 115 15.72 -0.60 -4.23
CA GLY A 115 14.69 -0.22 -5.19
C GLY A 115 13.63 0.74 -4.64
N CYS A 116 13.61 0.99 -3.35
CA CYS A 116 12.64 1.89 -2.72
C CYS A 116 12.97 3.36 -2.98
N THR A 117 11.92 4.19 -3.05
CA THR A 117 12.09 5.64 -3.18
C THR A 117 12.81 6.24 -1.98
N LYS A 118 13.60 7.28 -2.23
CA LYS A 118 14.16 8.15 -1.19
C LYS A 118 13.31 9.39 -0.92
N GLY A 119 12.20 9.53 -1.66
CA GLY A 119 11.25 10.62 -1.49
C GLY A 119 10.37 10.44 -0.25
N PRO A 120 9.71 11.52 0.22
CA PRO A 120 8.87 11.46 1.42
C PRO A 120 7.52 10.79 1.15
N HIS A 121 6.98 10.09 2.14
CA HIS A 121 5.58 9.70 2.19
C HIS A 121 4.70 10.95 2.42
N SER A 122 3.49 10.97 1.84
CA SER A 122 2.59 12.13 1.93
C SER A 122 2.15 12.48 3.35
N PHE A 123 2.12 11.51 4.25
CA PHE A 123 1.75 11.71 5.65
C PHE A 123 2.94 11.49 6.61
N PHE A 124 3.66 10.40 6.48
CA PHE A 124 4.74 10.03 7.42
C PHE A 124 6.06 10.76 7.16
N GLY A 125 6.23 11.37 6.00
CA GLY A 125 7.47 12.03 5.61
C GLY A 125 8.55 11.04 5.22
N LYS A 126 9.79 11.35 5.56
CA LYS A 126 10.93 10.47 5.24
C LYS A 126 10.85 9.16 6.03
N MET A 127 10.97 8.05 5.33
CA MET A 127 10.90 6.69 5.86
C MET A 127 12.12 5.88 5.41
N THR A 128 12.48 4.86 6.18
CA THR A 128 13.42 3.84 5.73
C THR A 128 12.68 2.82 4.84
N PRO A 129 13.38 2.01 4.03
CA PRO A 129 12.72 0.97 3.23
C PRO A 129 11.92 -0.04 4.06
N GLU A 130 12.35 -0.31 5.29
CA GLU A 130 11.71 -1.26 6.20
C GLU A 130 10.44 -0.68 6.86
N GLU A 131 10.35 0.64 7.02
CA GLU A 131 9.16 1.35 7.48
C GLU A 131 8.09 1.40 6.40
#